data_153bf0651cd9d5d47c0fd883929e70fe
#
_entry.id   153bf0651cd9d5d47c0fd883929e70fe
#
_cell.length_a   1.000
_cell.length_b   1.000
_cell.length_c   1.000
_cell.angle_alpha   90.00
_cell.angle_beta   90.00
_cell.angle_gamma   90.00
#
_symmetry.space_group_name_H-M   'P 1'
#
loop_
_entity.id
_entity.type
_entity.pdbx_description
1 polymer ?
#
loop_
_entity_poly.entity_id
_entity_poly.type
_entity_poly.pdbx_seq_one_letter_code
_entity_poly.pdbx_strand_id
1 'polypeptide(L)'
;MSHKYYFSVAAMFKNESWTLKEWVEHYKLHGADHIYLVDDFSDDDYLPILQPYIDSGYVTLFKSDVDERFTGRQVHVTNKYFLPIAKESKWIAQVDVDEFLYSPKVVDIKKILKQYEDYGRVITNWVWFNSNDFIEHPEGGIVNNFNKRAEYNVRVWATLYSHANPKGQDEPEWQNLDAPKCIVNTDFGIDHFAVHDAFNNGETINLSYKTNENDPELLLNHYQLQSREYWET
;
A
#
# COMPACT_ATOMS: atom_id res chain seq x y z
N MET A 1 -6.93 -14.75 -20.78
CA MET A 1 -5.76 -14.15 -21.50
C MET A 1 -4.55 -14.29 -20.60
N SER A 2 -3.34 -14.45 -21.13
CA SER A 2 -2.14 -14.50 -20.28
C SER A 2 -1.82 -13.08 -19.82
N HIS A 3 -1.67 -12.87 -18.50
CA HIS A 3 -1.18 -11.62 -17.94
C HIS A 3 0.31 -11.44 -18.26
N LYS A 4 0.76 -10.20 -18.40
CA LYS A 4 2.17 -9.84 -18.57
C LYS A 4 2.96 -10.11 -17.29
N TYR A 5 2.32 -9.84 -16.15
CA TYR A 5 2.87 -10.02 -14.80
C TYR A 5 1.96 -10.91 -13.96
N TYR A 6 2.54 -11.70 -13.07
CA TYR A 6 1.76 -12.47 -12.11
C TYR A 6 1.37 -11.61 -10.91
N PHE A 7 2.32 -10.84 -10.36
CA PHE A 7 2.09 -9.94 -9.23
C PHE A 7 2.76 -8.59 -9.48
N SER A 8 1.99 -7.52 -9.36
CA SER A 8 2.49 -6.15 -9.41
C SER A 8 1.99 -5.32 -8.23
N VAL A 9 2.69 -4.21 -7.99
CA VAL A 9 2.36 -3.25 -6.93
C VAL A 9 2.17 -1.89 -7.55
N ALA A 10 1.20 -1.13 -7.05
CA ALA A 10 0.87 0.20 -7.52
C ALA A 10 0.79 1.19 -6.36
N ALA A 11 1.45 2.33 -6.47
CA ALA A 11 1.43 3.38 -5.45
C ALA A 11 1.43 4.78 -6.06
N MET A 12 0.67 5.69 -5.42
CA MET A 12 0.80 7.13 -5.62
C MET A 12 1.74 7.68 -4.56
N PHE A 13 2.59 8.64 -4.93
CA PHE A 13 3.51 9.26 -3.99
C PHE A 13 3.67 10.76 -4.24
N LYS A 14 4.11 11.46 -3.19
CA LYS A 14 4.55 12.85 -3.26
C LYS A 14 5.64 13.08 -2.22
N ASN A 15 6.83 13.58 -2.66
CA ASN A 15 7.96 13.90 -1.79
C ASN A 15 8.44 12.71 -0.92
N GLU A 16 8.66 11.55 -1.56
CA GLU A 16 9.00 10.29 -0.88
C GLU A 16 10.43 9.80 -1.22
N SER A 17 11.34 10.72 -1.59
CA SER A 17 12.71 10.33 -1.97
C SER A 17 13.43 9.51 -0.90
N TRP A 18 13.14 9.72 0.38
CA TRP A 18 13.74 8.96 1.47
C TRP A 18 13.29 7.50 1.54
N THR A 19 12.07 7.21 1.10
CA THR A 19 11.41 5.90 1.22
C THR A 19 11.53 5.07 -0.05
N LEU A 20 11.44 5.70 -1.21
CA LEU A 20 11.22 5.06 -2.52
C LEU A 20 12.22 3.96 -2.84
N LYS A 21 13.52 4.14 -2.54
CA LYS A 21 14.54 3.13 -2.85
C LYS A 21 14.29 1.85 -2.07
N GLU A 22 14.12 1.96 -0.75
CA GLU A 22 13.88 0.80 0.11
C GLU A 22 12.56 0.12 -0.23
N TRP A 23 11.52 0.89 -0.52
CA TRP A 23 10.21 0.39 -0.89
C TRP A 23 10.25 -0.40 -2.21
N VAL A 24 10.92 0.11 -3.25
CA VAL A 24 11.08 -0.60 -4.53
C VAL A 24 11.88 -1.89 -4.35
N GLU A 25 12.99 -1.84 -3.62
CA GLU A 25 13.82 -3.04 -3.37
C GLU A 25 13.10 -4.05 -2.49
N HIS A 26 12.28 -3.61 -1.53
CA HIS A 26 11.44 -4.49 -0.73
C HIS A 26 10.48 -5.31 -1.61
N TYR A 27 9.72 -4.66 -2.49
CA TYR A 27 8.77 -5.37 -3.33
C TYR A 27 9.47 -6.26 -4.37
N LYS A 28 10.63 -5.85 -4.86
CA LYS A 28 11.46 -6.68 -5.72
C LYS A 28 11.95 -7.94 -4.99
N LEU A 29 12.42 -7.81 -3.76
CA LEU A 29 12.81 -8.94 -2.90
C LEU A 29 11.63 -9.88 -2.64
N HIS A 30 10.45 -9.33 -2.40
CA HIS A 30 9.23 -10.08 -2.09
C HIS A 30 8.46 -10.58 -3.32
N GLY A 31 9.06 -10.49 -4.51
CA GLY A 31 8.58 -11.20 -5.70
C GLY A 31 7.59 -10.43 -6.56
N ALA A 32 7.47 -9.10 -6.41
CA ALA A 32 6.74 -8.30 -7.39
C ALA A 32 7.45 -8.36 -8.75
N ASP A 33 6.70 -8.66 -9.81
CA ASP A 33 7.23 -8.72 -11.16
C ASP A 33 7.35 -7.34 -11.78
N HIS A 34 6.54 -6.37 -11.30
CA HIS A 34 6.51 -5.00 -11.79
C HIS A 34 5.93 -4.03 -10.77
N ILE A 35 6.33 -2.78 -10.86
CA ILE A 35 5.83 -1.68 -10.02
C ILE A 35 5.29 -0.57 -10.91
N TYR A 36 4.09 -0.08 -10.57
CA TYR A 36 3.48 1.12 -11.16
C TYR A 36 3.49 2.24 -10.14
N LEU A 37 4.09 3.36 -10.49
CA LEU A 37 4.12 4.55 -9.63
C LEU A 37 3.46 5.73 -10.33
N VAL A 38 2.76 6.57 -9.56
CA VAL A 38 2.33 7.88 -10.02
C VAL A 38 2.88 8.96 -9.09
N ASP A 39 3.71 9.83 -9.64
CA ASP A 39 4.21 11.04 -8.98
C ASP A 39 3.09 12.08 -8.92
N ASP A 40 2.72 12.52 -7.72
CA ASP A 40 1.69 13.49 -7.46
C ASP A 40 2.26 14.88 -7.16
N PHE A 41 2.98 15.44 -8.13
CA PHE A 41 3.62 16.76 -8.03
C PHE A 41 4.69 16.82 -6.92
N SER A 42 5.60 15.85 -6.89
CA SER A 42 6.79 15.91 -6.03
C SER A 42 7.75 17.03 -6.50
N ASP A 43 8.36 17.68 -5.55
CA ASP A 43 9.40 18.69 -5.74
C ASP A 43 10.76 18.30 -5.10
N ASP A 44 10.82 17.07 -4.54
CA ASP A 44 12.05 16.43 -4.06
C ASP A 44 12.83 15.71 -5.19
N ASP A 45 14.05 15.27 -4.88
CA ASP A 45 14.96 14.66 -5.86
C ASP A 45 14.77 13.13 -5.98
N TYR A 46 13.53 12.68 -6.20
CA TYR A 46 13.19 11.25 -6.30
C TYR A 46 13.63 10.61 -7.63
N LEU A 47 13.69 11.38 -8.72
CA LEU A 47 13.87 10.82 -10.06
C LEU A 47 15.19 10.06 -10.27
N PRO A 48 16.36 10.56 -9.81
CA PRO A 48 17.60 9.78 -9.87
C PRO A 48 17.53 8.44 -9.12
N ILE A 49 16.71 8.36 -8.09
CA ILE A 49 16.49 7.13 -7.31
C ILE A 49 15.73 6.10 -8.13
N LEU A 50 14.70 6.52 -8.85
CA LEU A 50 13.84 5.63 -9.64
C LEU A 50 14.41 5.32 -11.03
N GLN A 51 15.28 6.17 -11.58
CA GLN A 51 15.76 6.06 -12.96
C GLN A 51 16.33 4.67 -13.31
N PRO A 52 17.18 4.02 -12.48
CA PRO A 52 17.70 2.69 -12.80
C PRO A 52 16.59 1.61 -12.92
N TYR A 53 15.51 1.74 -12.17
CA TYR A 53 14.38 0.81 -12.23
C TYR A 53 13.48 1.08 -13.43
N ILE A 54 13.34 2.35 -13.82
CA ILE A 54 12.63 2.77 -15.03
C ILE A 54 13.38 2.26 -16.27
N ASP A 55 14.69 2.48 -16.34
CA ASP A 55 15.54 2.07 -17.46
C ASP A 55 15.55 0.54 -17.63
N SER A 56 15.47 -0.21 -16.54
CA SER A 56 15.36 -1.67 -16.56
C SER A 56 13.98 -2.19 -16.97
N GLY A 57 12.97 -1.32 -17.02
CA GLY A 57 11.58 -1.68 -17.26
C GLY A 57 10.88 -2.32 -16.05
N TYR A 58 11.50 -2.29 -14.85
CA TYR A 58 10.89 -2.81 -13.62
C TYR A 58 9.88 -1.86 -13.02
N VAL A 59 10.03 -0.54 -13.20
CA VAL A 59 9.11 0.49 -12.76
C VAL A 59 8.52 1.22 -13.97
N THR A 60 7.20 1.36 -13.98
CA THR A 60 6.49 2.32 -14.84
C THR A 60 6.11 3.53 -14.01
N LEU A 61 6.66 4.69 -14.37
CA LEU A 61 6.38 5.96 -13.70
C LEU A 61 5.42 6.81 -14.52
N PHE A 62 4.30 7.18 -13.91
CA PHE A 62 3.37 8.19 -14.41
C PHE A 62 3.60 9.51 -13.67
N LYS A 63 3.23 10.62 -14.30
CA LYS A 63 3.15 11.94 -13.66
C LYS A 63 1.71 12.39 -13.64
N SER A 64 1.21 12.75 -12.46
CA SER A 64 -0.16 13.24 -12.31
C SER A 64 -0.32 14.57 -13.04
N ASP A 65 -1.40 14.68 -13.80
CA ASP A 65 -1.88 15.93 -14.41
C ASP A 65 -3.14 16.47 -13.72
N VAL A 66 -3.47 15.92 -12.55
CA VAL A 66 -4.62 16.33 -11.73
C VAL A 66 -4.11 17.28 -10.66
N ASP A 67 -4.13 18.59 -10.91
CA ASP A 67 -3.64 19.62 -9.99
C ASP A 67 -4.68 20.13 -9.00
N GLU A 68 -5.95 19.88 -9.25
CA GLU A 68 -7.04 20.27 -8.34
C GLU A 68 -7.01 19.46 -7.04
N ARG A 69 -7.22 20.16 -5.91
CA ARG A 69 -7.34 19.57 -4.58
C ARG A 69 -8.81 19.40 -4.21
N PHE A 70 -9.24 18.15 -4.03
CA PHE A 70 -10.61 17.80 -3.63
C PHE A 70 -10.64 16.52 -2.79
N THR A 71 -11.73 16.31 -2.06
CA THR A 71 -11.93 15.09 -1.28
C THR A 71 -12.05 13.88 -2.22
N GLY A 72 -11.27 12.82 -1.97
CA GLY A 72 -11.24 11.63 -2.82
C GLY A 72 -10.26 11.73 -4.00
N ARG A 73 -9.43 12.76 -4.04
CA ARG A 73 -8.42 12.96 -5.09
C ARG A 73 -7.49 11.75 -5.26
N GLN A 74 -7.04 11.14 -4.17
CA GLN A 74 -6.21 9.93 -4.23
C GLN A 74 -6.90 8.82 -5.03
N VAL A 75 -8.15 8.54 -4.74
CA VAL A 75 -8.95 7.54 -5.48
C VAL A 75 -9.07 7.91 -6.97
N HIS A 76 -9.29 9.19 -7.27
CA HIS A 76 -9.39 9.66 -8.64
C HIS A 76 -8.09 9.45 -9.42
N VAL A 77 -6.95 9.86 -8.85
CA VAL A 77 -5.61 9.70 -9.46
C VAL A 77 -5.30 8.21 -9.65
N THR A 78 -5.52 7.41 -8.62
CA THR A 78 -5.31 5.95 -8.66
C THR A 78 -6.10 5.31 -9.81
N ASN A 79 -7.40 5.61 -9.93
CA ASN A 79 -8.22 5.04 -11.00
C ASN A 79 -7.79 5.54 -12.38
N LYS A 80 -7.42 6.81 -12.50
CA LYS A 80 -6.97 7.38 -13.78
C LYS A 80 -5.74 6.66 -14.33
N TYR A 81 -4.77 6.35 -13.48
CA TYR A 81 -3.48 5.81 -13.92
C TYR A 81 -3.38 4.29 -13.79
N PHE A 82 -3.98 3.67 -12.77
CA PHE A 82 -3.78 2.24 -12.53
C PHE A 82 -4.91 1.36 -13.07
N LEU A 83 -6.14 1.86 -13.12
CA LEU A 83 -7.23 1.05 -13.65
C LEU A 83 -7.02 0.62 -15.12
N PRO A 84 -6.53 1.48 -16.04
CA PRO A 84 -6.29 1.09 -17.43
C PRO A 84 -5.26 -0.04 -17.60
N ILE A 85 -4.30 -0.15 -16.66
CA ILE A 85 -3.21 -1.14 -16.73
C ILE A 85 -3.40 -2.32 -15.77
N ALA A 86 -4.44 -2.30 -14.94
CA ALA A 86 -4.63 -3.33 -13.91
C ALA A 86 -4.62 -4.76 -14.47
N LYS A 87 -5.22 -4.96 -15.65
CA LYS A 87 -5.30 -6.27 -16.34
C LYS A 87 -3.96 -6.75 -16.93
N GLU A 88 -2.90 -5.94 -16.91
CA GLU A 88 -1.57 -6.45 -17.24
C GLU A 88 -1.07 -7.45 -16.22
N SER A 89 -1.59 -7.38 -14.99
CA SER A 89 -1.20 -8.24 -13.87
C SER A 89 -2.34 -9.15 -13.45
N LYS A 90 -2.04 -10.41 -13.09
CA LYS A 90 -3.03 -11.29 -12.47
C LYS A 90 -3.41 -10.79 -11.08
N TRP A 91 -2.40 -10.42 -10.28
CA TRP A 91 -2.58 -9.84 -8.96
C TRP A 91 -2.00 -8.44 -8.92
N ILE A 92 -2.75 -7.49 -8.39
CA ILE A 92 -2.29 -6.12 -8.17
C ILE A 92 -2.57 -5.68 -6.72
N ALA A 93 -1.54 -5.22 -6.03
CA ALA A 93 -1.65 -4.58 -4.73
C ALA A 93 -1.55 -3.07 -4.89
N GLN A 94 -2.62 -2.34 -4.52
CA GLN A 94 -2.55 -0.89 -4.38
C GLN A 94 -2.21 -0.57 -2.93
N VAL A 95 -1.07 0.04 -2.70
CA VAL A 95 -0.53 0.39 -1.38
C VAL A 95 0.04 1.81 -1.39
N ASP A 96 0.31 2.35 -0.21
CA ASP A 96 1.01 3.62 -0.06
C ASP A 96 2.53 3.38 0.03
N VAL A 97 3.38 4.41 -0.21
CA VAL A 97 4.84 4.23 -0.25
C VAL A 97 5.45 4.01 1.14
N ASP A 98 4.69 4.24 2.19
CA ASP A 98 5.04 3.91 3.57
C ASP A 98 4.52 2.54 4.03
N GLU A 99 3.98 1.74 3.11
CA GLU A 99 3.43 0.41 3.36
C GLU A 99 4.30 -0.69 2.73
N PHE A 100 4.67 -1.69 3.54
CA PHE A 100 5.59 -2.76 3.19
C PHE A 100 4.91 -4.12 3.39
N LEU A 101 4.37 -4.68 2.30
CA LEU A 101 3.73 -5.99 2.29
C LEU A 101 4.78 -7.10 2.27
N TYR A 102 4.63 -8.08 3.16
CA TYR A 102 5.50 -9.25 3.21
C TYR A 102 4.78 -10.48 3.75
N SER A 103 5.42 -11.63 3.62
CA SER A 103 4.98 -12.86 4.29
C SER A 103 5.99 -13.27 5.36
N PRO A 104 5.54 -13.55 6.59
CA PRO A 104 6.41 -14.11 7.63
C PRO A 104 6.81 -15.58 7.35
N LYS A 105 6.15 -16.22 6.38
CA LYS A 105 6.35 -17.64 6.08
C LYS A 105 7.26 -17.89 4.87
N VAL A 106 7.21 -16.99 3.88
CA VAL A 106 7.96 -17.14 2.62
C VAL A 106 8.42 -15.78 2.12
N VAL A 107 9.56 -15.72 1.46
CA VAL A 107 10.05 -14.44 0.89
C VAL A 107 9.22 -14.04 -0.34
N ASP A 108 8.95 -14.96 -1.24
CA ASP A 108 8.19 -14.68 -2.48
C ASP A 108 6.68 -14.78 -2.21
N ILE A 109 6.01 -13.62 -2.16
CA ILE A 109 4.56 -13.47 -1.94
C ILE A 109 3.74 -14.25 -2.99
N LYS A 110 4.25 -14.45 -4.19
CA LYS A 110 3.55 -15.22 -5.24
C LYS A 110 3.22 -16.64 -4.79
N LYS A 111 4.02 -17.22 -3.88
CA LYS A 111 3.74 -18.56 -3.32
C LYS A 111 2.47 -18.58 -2.46
N ILE A 112 2.19 -17.46 -1.81
CA ILE A 112 0.92 -17.29 -1.04
C ILE A 112 -0.22 -17.04 -2.02
N LEU A 113 -0.08 -16.09 -2.94
CA LEU A 113 -1.14 -15.73 -3.88
C LEU A 113 -1.60 -16.91 -4.75
N LYS A 114 -0.70 -17.85 -5.08
CA LYS A 114 -1.04 -19.08 -5.81
C LYS A 114 -2.03 -19.99 -5.07
N GLN A 115 -2.11 -19.89 -3.75
CA GLN A 115 -3.04 -20.70 -2.95
C GLN A 115 -4.45 -20.12 -2.98
N TYR A 116 -4.58 -18.86 -3.43
CA TYR A 116 -5.83 -18.08 -3.38
C TYR A 116 -6.32 -17.65 -4.76
N GLU A 117 -5.91 -18.34 -5.83
CA GLU A 117 -6.33 -18.01 -7.20
C GLU A 117 -7.85 -18.10 -7.45
N ASP A 118 -8.54 -18.86 -6.62
CA ASP A 118 -10.01 -18.97 -6.64
C ASP A 118 -10.70 -17.80 -5.90
N TYR A 119 -9.92 -16.88 -5.35
CA TYR A 119 -10.42 -15.69 -4.66
C TYR A 119 -10.21 -14.44 -5.51
N GLY A 120 -11.18 -13.53 -5.45
CA GLY A 120 -11.11 -12.23 -6.15
C GLY A 120 -10.19 -11.23 -5.44
N ARG A 121 -9.97 -11.41 -4.14
CA ARG A 121 -9.04 -10.59 -3.36
C ARG A 121 -8.50 -11.29 -2.13
N VAL A 122 -7.27 -10.95 -1.76
CA VAL A 122 -6.65 -11.30 -0.49
C VAL A 122 -6.54 -10.03 0.34
N ILE A 123 -7.06 -10.08 1.58
CA ILE A 123 -7.11 -8.93 2.48
C ILE A 123 -6.07 -9.13 3.58
N THR A 124 -5.25 -8.11 3.83
CA THR A 124 -4.27 -8.08 4.92
C THR A 124 -4.45 -6.82 5.76
N ASN A 125 -4.21 -6.95 7.06
CA ASN A 125 -4.30 -5.83 7.99
C ASN A 125 -2.95 -5.13 8.15
N TRP A 126 -3.00 -3.85 8.53
CA TRP A 126 -1.81 -3.09 8.89
C TRP A 126 -1.19 -3.56 10.20
N VAL A 127 0.13 -3.49 10.22
CA VAL A 127 0.94 -3.53 11.42
C VAL A 127 1.58 -2.16 11.57
N TRP A 128 1.15 -1.42 12.56
CA TRP A 128 1.60 -0.04 12.78
C TRP A 128 2.97 0.03 13.44
N PHE A 129 3.81 0.91 12.91
CA PHE A 129 5.07 1.29 13.51
C PHE A 129 5.04 2.78 13.87
N ASN A 130 5.69 3.15 14.98
CA ASN A 130 5.76 4.52 15.44
C ASN A 130 7.09 5.18 15.05
N SER A 131 7.21 6.49 15.35
CA SER A 131 8.39 7.29 15.03
C SER A 131 9.65 6.91 15.78
N ASN A 132 9.62 5.97 16.69
CA ASN A 132 10.73 5.65 17.61
C ASN A 132 11.30 6.89 18.34
N ASP A 133 10.50 7.96 18.44
CA ASP A 133 10.86 9.25 19.02
C ASP A 133 11.97 10.00 18.24
N PHE A 134 12.22 9.64 16.98
CA PHE A 134 13.17 10.35 16.14
C PHE A 134 12.68 11.77 15.83
N ILE A 135 13.55 12.76 16.06
CA ILE A 135 13.34 14.15 15.66
C ILE A 135 13.86 14.33 14.24
N GLU A 136 15.13 14.00 14.00
CA GLU A 136 15.75 13.98 12.68
C GLU A 136 15.48 12.66 11.99
N HIS A 137 15.39 12.65 10.68
CA HIS A 137 15.22 11.42 9.92
C HIS A 137 16.52 10.60 10.00
N PRO A 138 16.46 9.35 10.51
CA PRO A 138 17.67 8.56 10.71
C PRO A 138 18.27 8.15 9.37
N GLU A 139 19.59 8.07 9.31
CA GLU A 139 20.27 7.44 8.19
C GLU A 139 19.92 5.95 8.08
N GLY A 140 19.84 5.45 6.86
CA GLY A 140 19.50 4.06 6.58
C GLY A 140 18.04 3.87 6.21
N GLY A 141 17.58 2.63 6.24
CA GLY A 141 16.23 2.29 5.79
C GLY A 141 15.18 2.47 6.89
N ILE A 142 13.92 2.61 6.45
CA ILE A 142 12.75 2.76 7.31
C ILE A 142 12.53 1.50 8.16
N VAL A 143 12.60 0.33 7.54
CA VAL A 143 12.34 -0.96 8.20
C VAL A 143 13.32 -1.23 9.35
N ASN A 144 14.56 -0.78 9.23
CA ASN A 144 15.58 -0.99 10.28
C ASN A 144 15.46 0.01 11.43
N ASN A 145 15.06 1.23 11.14
CA ASN A 145 15.05 2.33 12.11
C ASN A 145 13.75 2.40 12.90
N PHE A 146 12.60 2.24 12.25
CA PHE A 146 11.30 2.34 12.88
C PHE A 146 10.81 0.95 13.30
N ASN A 147 11.34 0.43 14.41
CA ASN A 147 11.13 -0.95 14.86
C ASN A 147 10.21 -1.08 16.09
N LYS A 148 9.73 0.03 16.66
CA LYS A 148 8.74 0.01 17.72
C LYS A 148 7.35 -0.20 17.12
N ARG A 149 6.93 -1.44 17.14
CA ARG A 149 5.63 -1.87 16.67
C ARG A 149 4.55 -1.50 17.70
N ALA A 150 3.42 -0.96 17.24
CA ALA A 150 2.21 -0.93 18.06
C ALA A 150 1.77 -2.37 18.35
N GLU A 151 1.34 -2.66 19.58
CA GLU A 151 0.68 -3.92 19.84
C GLU A 151 -0.49 -4.05 18.88
N TYR A 152 -0.69 -5.25 18.32
CA TYR A 152 -1.83 -5.55 17.47
C TYR A 152 -3.11 -5.46 18.30
N ASN A 153 -3.55 -4.23 18.55
CA ASN A 153 -4.66 -3.91 19.40
C ASN A 153 -5.53 -2.87 18.71
N VAL A 154 -6.67 -3.32 18.28
CA VAL A 154 -7.75 -2.50 17.68
C VAL A 154 -8.05 -1.24 18.52
N ARG A 155 -7.81 -1.27 19.84
CA ARG A 155 -8.03 -0.12 20.74
C ARG A 155 -7.10 1.08 20.47
N VAL A 156 -5.89 0.86 19.94
CA VAL A 156 -4.97 1.98 19.60
C VAL A 156 -5.55 2.83 18.47
N TRP A 157 -6.18 2.21 17.51
CA TRP A 157 -6.87 2.88 16.41
C TRP A 157 -8.00 3.77 16.87
N ALA A 158 -8.87 3.25 17.74
CA ALA A 158 -9.98 4.03 18.27
C ALA A 158 -9.51 5.28 19.02
N THR A 159 -8.41 5.17 19.76
CA THR A 159 -7.85 6.30 20.51
C THR A 159 -7.30 7.37 19.57
N LEU A 160 -6.63 7.01 18.47
CA LEU A 160 -6.14 7.98 17.50
C LEU A 160 -7.28 8.63 16.71
N TYR A 161 -8.29 7.87 16.29
CA TYR A 161 -9.45 8.41 15.59
C TYR A 161 -10.42 9.18 16.49
N SER A 162 -10.54 8.82 17.77
CA SER A 162 -11.41 9.56 18.71
C SER A 162 -10.91 10.98 18.96
N HIS A 163 -9.59 11.20 18.88
CA HIS A 163 -9.04 12.56 18.95
C HIS A 163 -9.31 13.37 17.67
N ALA A 164 -9.54 12.73 16.55
CA ALA A 164 -9.91 13.37 15.28
C ALA A 164 -11.43 13.57 15.12
N ASN A 165 -12.26 12.97 15.99
CA ASN A 165 -13.72 13.10 15.93
C ASN A 165 -14.29 13.75 17.20
N PRO A 166 -14.36 15.11 17.26
CA PRO A 166 -14.79 15.85 18.46
C PRO A 166 -16.29 15.72 18.77
N LYS A 167 -17.06 14.93 18.05
CA LYS A 167 -18.52 14.84 18.20
C LYS A 167 -19.00 13.78 19.21
N GLY A 168 -18.10 13.21 20.03
CA GLY A 168 -18.52 12.43 21.21
C GLY A 168 -19.52 11.32 20.90
N GLN A 169 -19.38 10.60 19.81
CA GLN A 169 -20.12 9.37 19.60
C GLN A 169 -19.47 8.29 20.46
N ASP A 170 -20.25 7.84 21.45
CA ASP A 170 -19.91 6.71 22.29
C ASP A 170 -19.59 5.50 21.40
N GLU A 171 -18.38 4.97 21.59
CA GLU A 171 -17.82 3.76 20.96
C GLU A 171 -18.00 3.65 19.43
N PRO A 172 -16.96 3.91 18.65
CA PRO A 172 -17.00 3.59 17.24
C PRO A 172 -17.29 2.09 17.08
N GLU A 173 -18.18 1.74 16.16
CA GLU A 173 -18.35 0.35 15.76
C GLU A 173 -17.01 -0.18 15.26
N TRP A 174 -16.34 -0.96 16.08
CA TRP A 174 -15.00 -1.52 15.88
C TRP A 174 -14.83 -2.30 14.57
N GLN A 175 -15.94 -2.68 13.96
CA GLN A 175 -16.00 -3.39 12.70
C GLN A 175 -15.51 -2.56 11.50
N ASN A 176 -15.42 -1.24 11.60
CA ASN A 176 -15.00 -0.35 10.52
C ASN A 176 -13.57 0.18 10.67
N LEU A 177 -12.85 -0.21 11.72
CA LEU A 177 -11.49 0.25 12.00
C LEU A 177 -10.39 -0.66 11.46
N ASP A 178 -10.74 -1.82 10.96
CA ASP A 178 -9.86 -2.60 10.11
C ASP A 178 -9.73 -1.84 8.78
N ALA A 179 -8.70 -1.02 8.66
CA ALA A 179 -8.33 -0.42 7.38
C ALA A 179 -7.39 -1.41 6.65
N PRO A 180 -7.94 -2.50 6.10
CA PRO A 180 -7.14 -3.49 5.39
C PRO A 180 -6.70 -2.89 4.06
N LYS A 181 -5.62 -3.42 3.52
CA LYS A 181 -5.36 -3.31 2.09
C LYS A 181 -5.71 -4.62 1.42
N CYS A 182 -6.14 -4.55 0.18
CA CYS A 182 -6.43 -5.74 -0.61
C CYS A 182 -5.45 -5.91 -1.77
N ILE A 183 -5.14 -7.17 -2.03
CA ILE A 183 -4.43 -7.60 -3.23
C ILE A 183 -5.51 -8.19 -4.14
N VAL A 184 -5.69 -7.61 -5.30
CA VAL A 184 -6.81 -7.91 -6.20
C VAL A 184 -6.38 -8.90 -7.27
N ASN A 185 -7.21 -9.93 -7.48
CA ASN A 185 -7.13 -10.82 -8.63
C ASN A 185 -7.94 -10.24 -9.78
N THR A 186 -7.27 -9.75 -10.79
CA THR A 186 -7.92 -9.04 -11.91
C THR A 186 -8.74 -9.94 -12.83
N ASP A 187 -8.62 -11.28 -12.71
CA ASP A 187 -9.48 -12.24 -13.42
C ASP A 187 -10.96 -12.14 -12.99
N PHE A 188 -11.21 -11.64 -11.76
CA PHE A 188 -12.57 -11.42 -11.25
C PHE A 188 -13.19 -10.09 -11.74
N GLY A 189 -12.45 -9.33 -12.52
CA GLY A 189 -12.85 -8.00 -12.97
C GLY A 189 -12.55 -6.93 -11.92
N ILE A 190 -12.23 -5.74 -12.42
CA ILE A 190 -12.05 -4.55 -11.61
C ILE A 190 -12.46 -3.35 -12.47
N ASP A 191 -13.26 -2.46 -11.91
CA ASP A 191 -13.67 -1.20 -12.55
C ASP A 191 -13.43 0.02 -11.65
N HIS A 192 -13.06 -0.21 -10.37
CA HIS A 192 -12.76 0.87 -9.45
C HIS A 192 -11.81 0.42 -8.33
N PHE A 193 -10.76 1.21 -8.09
CA PHE A 193 -9.94 1.17 -6.88
C PHE A 193 -10.47 2.19 -5.86
N ALA A 194 -10.67 1.77 -4.63
CA ALA A 194 -10.77 2.65 -3.46
C ALA A 194 -9.46 2.64 -2.68
N VAL A 195 -9.33 3.44 -1.62
CA VAL A 195 -8.10 3.52 -0.82
C VAL A 195 -7.72 2.17 -0.19
N HIS A 196 -8.72 1.39 0.21
CA HIS A 196 -8.54 0.14 0.96
C HIS A 196 -9.17 -1.07 0.28
N ASP A 197 -9.83 -0.88 -0.84
CA ASP A 197 -10.61 -1.92 -1.50
C ASP A 197 -10.65 -1.73 -3.02
N ALA A 198 -11.24 -2.70 -3.70
CA ALA A 198 -11.50 -2.65 -5.12
C ALA A 198 -12.89 -3.20 -5.44
N PHE A 199 -13.48 -2.69 -6.50
CA PHE A 199 -14.87 -2.94 -6.88
C PHE A 199 -14.98 -3.42 -8.32
N ASN A 200 -16.08 -4.13 -8.57
CA ASN A 200 -16.54 -4.48 -9.90
C ASN A 200 -18.06 -4.30 -9.96
N ASN A 201 -18.57 -3.53 -10.92
CA ASN A 201 -20.00 -3.18 -11.07
C ASN A 201 -20.61 -2.55 -9.79
N GLY A 202 -19.83 -1.73 -9.07
CA GLY A 202 -20.28 -1.04 -7.86
C GLY A 202 -20.36 -1.93 -6.61
N GLU A 203 -19.97 -3.20 -6.71
CA GLU A 203 -19.88 -4.13 -5.58
C GLU A 203 -18.43 -4.47 -5.28
N THR A 204 -18.11 -4.74 -4.03
CA THR A 204 -16.79 -5.27 -3.66
C THR A 204 -16.53 -6.57 -4.40
N ILE A 205 -15.30 -6.77 -4.85
CA ILE A 205 -14.93 -7.99 -5.57
C ILE A 205 -15.21 -9.20 -4.67
N ASN A 206 -16.04 -10.10 -5.16
CA ASN A 206 -16.50 -11.27 -4.44
C ASN A 206 -15.37 -12.28 -4.16
N LEU A 207 -15.63 -13.23 -3.27
CA LEU A 207 -14.70 -14.27 -2.85
C LEU A 207 -13.41 -13.67 -2.25
N SER A 208 -13.57 -13.04 -1.08
CA SER A 208 -12.47 -12.47 -0.33
C SER A 208 -11.89 -13.50 0.63
N TYR A 209 -10.55 -13.54 0.71
CA TYR A 209 -9.83 -14.22 1.77
C TYR A 209 -9.17 -13.17 2.67
N LYS A 210 -9.43 -13.22 3.98
CA LYS A 210 -8.74 -12.40 4.99
C LYS A 210 -7.67 -13.24 5.66
N THR A 211 -6.43 -12.74 5.74
CA THR A 211 -5.34 -13.45 6.41
C THR A 211 -5.66 -13.67 7.90
N ASN A 212 -5.27 -14.81 8.43
CA ASN A 212 -5.50 -15.16 9.83
C ASN A 212 -4.64 -14.29 10.74
N GLU A 213 -5.27 -13.61 11.70
CA GLU A 213 -4.57 -12.69 12.63
C GLU A 213 -3.62 -13.41 13.58
N ASN A 214 -3.91 -14.67 13.93
CA ASN A 214 -3.08 -15.45 14.85
C ASN A 214 -1.95 -16.23 14.15
N ASP A 215 -2.06 -16.45 12.83
CA ASP A 215 -1.05 -17.11 12.00
C ASP A 215 -1.04 -16.47 10.60
N PRO A 216 -0.63 -15.20 10.50
CA PRO A 216 -0.77 -14.45 9.27
C PRO A 216 0.14 -15.00 8.16
N GLU A 217 -0.41 -15.12 6.96
CA GLU A 217 0.35 -15.48 5.76
C GLU A 217 0.91 -14.25 5.07
N LEU A 218 0.22 -13.12 5.20
CA LEU A 218 0.63 -11.81 4.74
C LEU A 218 0.43 -10.79 5.84
N LEU A 219 1.35 -9.85 5.93
CA LEU A 219 1.33 -8.70 6.82
C LEU A 219 1.70 -7.45 6.02
N LEU A 220 1.13 -6.32 6.39
CA LEU A 220 1.43 -5.02 5.81
C LEU A 220 1.97 -4.08 6.90
N ASN A 221 3.28 -3.90 6.95
CA ASN A 221 3.88 -2.94 7.86
C ASN A 221 3.59 -1.53 7.35
N HIS A 222 3.07 -0.67 8.23
CA HIS A 222 2.71 0.70 7.90
C HIS A 222 3.52 1.67 8.76
N TYR A 223 4.35 2.48 8.09
CA TYR A 223 5.31 3.42 8.68
C TYR A 223 4.85 4.87 8.57
N GLN A 224 3.56 5.12 8.72
CA GLN A 224 2.98 6.46 8.60
C GLN A 224 3.62 7.47 9.56
N LEU A 225 3.98 7.03 10.78
CA LEU A 225 4.57 7.86 11.80
C LEU A 225 6.11 7.72 11.78
N GLN A 226 6.75 8.37 10.82
CA GLN A 226 8.21 8.43 10.74
C GLN A 226 8.79 9.51 11.66
N SER A 227 9.97 10.07 11.36
CA SER A 227 10.56 11.14 12.17
C SER A 227 9.73 12.43 12.13
N ARG A 228 9.99 13.33 13.09
CA ARG A 228 9.35 14.65 13.09
C ARG A 228 9.74 15.46 11.85
N GLU A 229 11.02 15.42 11.46
CA GLU A 229 11.52 16.08 10.27
C GLU A 229 10.75 15.65 9.00
N TYR A 230 10.46 14.36 8.85
CA TYR A 230 9.66 13.84 7.74
C TYR A 230 8.26 14.48 7.64
N TRP A 231 7.66 14.82 8.79
CA TRP A 231 6.35 15.47 8.84
C TRP A 231 6.38 16.98 8.58
N GLU A 232 7.53 17.60 8.74
CA GLU A 232 7.72 19.05 8.58
C GLU A 232 8.17 19.41 7.15
N THR A 233 8.50 18.42 6.29
CA THR A 233 8.86 18.58 4.88
C THR A 233 7.68 18.30 3.95
#